data_d17d89aa57f41436e2e57d1e492d3e3f
#
_entry.id   d17d89aa57f41436e2e57d1e492d3e3f
#
_cell.length_a   1.000
_cell.length_b   1.000
_cell.length_c   1.000
_cell.angle_alpha   90.00
_cell.angle_beta   90.00
_cell.angle_gamma   90.00
#
_symmetry.space_group_name_H-M   'P 1'
#
loop_
_entity.id
_entity.type
_entity.pdbx_description
1 polymer ?
#
loop_
_entity_poly.entity_id
_entity_poly.type
_entity_poly.pdbx_seq_one_letter_code
_entity_poly.pdbx_strand_id
1 'polypeptide(L)'
;MIIEKMMEDWKNELYEEIDLQPAIDEMGTGKLLDVLLDNIGNTESYVRENVLTALWTLAFDKSALSPDEYIHALNTSISETHLFNGIGGEDDDAALCRGFSSFIVGYAIHADARQAFLSDARYMEVLDKATQYMTLEKDRRGFIYGGKGIVHAIPHAAMGMITELVKHPKFPMAYTNRVLDCVKCNIVGKGRFASDDWADKMLTGIIITLLDKGTSEDTIKEWIENLLPTIDASVGKYTDEHYPYIQMGSDIDHFLMYLYFDLKKKSIYDGLREWVFDYTDKLWKKVYLRI
;
A
#
# COMPACT_ATOMS: atom_id res chain seq x y z
N MET A 1 9.85 -18.27 27.35
CA MET A 1 8.79 -18.86 26.49
C MET A 1 9.39 -19.23 25.12
N ILE A 2 8.76 -20.16 24.40
CA ILE A 2 9.25 -20.60 23.07
C ILE A 2 9.32 -19.41 22.12
N ILE A 3 8.29 -18.55 22.09
CA ILE A 3 8.26 -17.40 21.19
C ILE A 3 9.38 -16.38 21.47
N GLU A 4 9.79 -16.18 22.72
CA GLU A 4 10.91 -15.30 23.06
C GLU A 4 12.23 -15.84 22.49
N LYS A 5 12.42 -17.16 22.56
CA LYS A 5 13.58 -17.81 21.96
C LYS A 5 13.55 -17.69 20.44
N MET A 6 12.39 -17.92 19.81
CA MET A 6 12.23 -17.75 18.36
C MET A 6 12.57 -16.32 17.94
N MET A 7 12.08 -15.31 18.66
CA MET A 7 12.39 -13.90 18.35
C MET A 7 13.87 -13.56 18.53
N GLU A 8 14.57 -14.19 19.48
CA GLU A 8 16.02 -14.02 19.62
C GLU A 8 16.78 -14.66 18.46
N ASP A 9 16.35 -15.85 18.02
CA ASP A 9 16.92 -16.54 16.86
C ASP A 9 16.63 -15.73 15.58
N TRP A 10 15.47 -15.10 15.46
CA TRP A 10 15.06 -14.26 14.31
C TRP A 10 15.91 -13.00 14.12
N LYS A 11 16.68 -12.56 15.10
CA LYS A 11 17.62 -11.44 14.91
C LYS A 11 18.76 -11.76 13.96
N ASN A 12 19.02 -13.03 13.73
CA ASN A 12 20.22 -13.51 13.01
C ASN A 12 19.92 -14.00 11.59
N GLU A 13 18.67 -14.36 11.28
CA GLU A 13 18.31 -14.98 10.02
C GLU A 13 16.86 -14.71 9.61
N LEU A 14 16.61 -14.63 8.29
CA LEU A 14 15.28 -14.59 7.71
C LEU A 14 14.83 -16.01 7.38
N TYR A 15 13.62 -16.35 7.75
CA TYR A 15 13.01 -17.66 7.51
C TYR A 15 11.93 -17.56 6.43
N GLU A 16 12.01 -18.40 5.42
CA GLU A 16 10.96 -18.54 4.40
C GLU A 16 9.74 -19.28 4.95
N GLU A 17 9.97 -20.22 5.88
CA GLU A 17 8.94 -21.00 6.56
C GLU A 17 9.20 -20.99 8.07
N ILE A 18 8.16 -20.78 8.87
CA ILE A 18 8.23 -20.73 10.33
C ILE A 18 7.30 -21.78 10.92
N ASP A 19 7.86 -22.75 11.67
CA ASP A 19 7.04 -23.68 12.44
C ASP A 19 6.53 -23.02 13.72
N LEU A 20 5.26 -22.66 13.71
CA LEU A 20 4.59 -22.01 14.83
C LEU A 20 3.92 -23.01 15.81
N GLN A 21 3.87 -24.31 15.47
CA GLN A 21 3.15 -25.29 16.28
C GLN A 21 3.64 -25.34 17.74
N PRO A 22 4.95 -25.34 18.02
CA PRO A 22 5.41 -25.32 19.42
C PRO A 22 4.94 -24.09 20.23
N ALA A 23 4.87 -22.91 19.60
CA ALA A 23 4.39 -21.71 20.25
C ALA A 23 2.86 -21.73 20.43
N ILE A 24 2.11 -22.25 19.46
CA ILE A 24 0.66 -22.46 19.56
C ILE A 24 0.34 -23.44 20.70
N ASP A 25 1.09 -24.54 20.81
CA ASP A 25 0.88 -25.53 21.88
C ASP A 25 1.20 -24.99 23.28
N GLU A 26 2.18 -24.06 23.40
CA GLU A 26 2.55 -23.43 24.67
C GLU A 26 1.55 -22.38 25.13
N MET A 27 1.09 -21.50 24.21
CA MET A 27 0.34 -20.30 24.63
C MET A 27 -1.05 -20.12 23.98
N GLY A 28 -1.36 -20.89 22.95
CA GLY A 28 -2.55 -20.75 22.14
C GLY A 28 -2.44 -19.67 21.06
N THR A 29 -3.25 -19.80 19.99
CA THR A 29 -3.20 -18.95 18.80
C THR A 29 -3.42 -17.47 19.13
N GLY A 30 -4.42 -17.14 19.97
CA GLY A 30 -4.76 -15.76 20.29
C GLY A 30 -3.62 -15.00 20.98
N LYS A 31 -2.95 -15.63 21.97
CA LYS A 31 -1.80 -14.99 22.64
C LYS A 31 -0.59 -14.88 21.74
N LEU A 32 -0.36 -15.87 20.88
CA LEU A 32 0.71 -15.81 19.89
C LEU A 32 0.44 -14.65 18.92
N LEU A 33 -0.80 -14.49 18.46
CA LEU A 33 -1.21 -13.37 17.60
C LEU A 33 -0.93 -12.02 18.25
N ASP A 34 -1.27 -11.84 19.55
CA ASP A 34 -0.98 -10.60 20.29
C ASP A 34 0.52 -10.29 20.29
N VAL A 35 1.36 -11.27 20.62
CA VAL A 35 2.83 -11.10 20.65
C VAL A 35 3.37 -10.72 19.28
N LEU A 36 2.85 -11.33 18.20
CA LEU A 36 3.28 -11.01 16.85
C LEU A 36 2.83 -9.60 16.43
N LEU A 37 1.59 -9.21 16.73
CA LEU A 37 1.09 -7.86 16.44
C LEU A 37 1.88 -6.78 17.19
N ASP A 38 2.22 -6.99 18.45
CA ASP A 38 3.03 -6.07 19.23
C ASP A 38 4.46 -5.88 18.66
N ASN A 39 4.93 -6.82 17.84
CA ASN A 39 6.26 -6.80 17.22
C ASN A 39 6.26 -6.49 15.71
N ILE A 40 5.12 -6.18 15.11
CA ILE A 40 5.02 -5.90 13.66
C ILE A 40 5.80 -4.64 13.22
N GLY A 41 6.06 -3.73 14.15
CA GLY A 41 6.86 -2.52 13.96
C GLY A 41 8.27 -2.62 14.52
N ASN A 42 8.79 -3.82 14.80
CA ASN A 42 10.11 -4.00 15.40
C ASN A 42 11.22 -3.34 14.57
N THR A 43 12.11 -2.60 15.21
CA THR A 43 13.21 -1.90 14.54
C THR A 43 14.30 -2.83 14.02
N GLU A 44 14.43 -4.02 14.60
CA GLU A 44 15.29 -5.08 14.06
C GLU A 44 14.64 -5.68 12.80
N SER A 45 15.27 -5.46 11.64
CA SER A 45 14.72 -5.82 10.35
C SER A 45 14.30 -7.30 10.29
N TYR A 46 15.18 -8.20 10.64
CA TYR A 46 14.92 -9.64 10.55
C TYR A 46 13.80 -10.10 11.48
N VAL A 47 13.71 -9.51 12.70
CA VAL A 47 12.59 -9.81 13.60
C VAL A 47 11.27 -9.39 12.96
N ARG A 48 11.18 -8.18 12.42
CA ARG A 48 9.96 -7.64 11.80
C ARG A 48 9.52 -8.47 10.59
N GLU A 49 10.46 -8.83 9.70
CA GLU A 49 10.16 -9.64 8.52
C GLU A 49 9.70 -11.06 8.93
N ASN A 50 10.35 -11.68 9.91
CA ASN A 50 9.92 -12.98 10.42
C ASN A 50 8.58 -12.92 11.14
N VAL A 51 8.27 -11.83 11.85
CA VAL A 51 6.92 -11.57 12.41
C VAL A 51 5.87 -11.53 11.31
N LEU A 52 6.15 -10.83 10.19
CA LEU A 52 5.24 -10.79 9.05
C LEU A 52 5.04 -12.20 8.45
N THR A 53 6.12 -12.98 8.28
CA THR A 53 6.06 -14.38 7.81
C THR A 53 5.24 -15.25 8.77
N ALA A 54 5.43 -15.09 10.09
CA ALA A 54 4.65 -15.81 11.09
C ALA A 54 3.15 -15.47 11.02
N LEU A 55 2.80 -14.18 10.87
CA LEU A 55 1.40 -13.75 10.71
C LEU A 55 0.80 -14.27 9.40
N TRP A 56 1.56 -14.30 8.32
CA TRP A 56 1.15 -14.94 7.07
C TRP A 56 0.87 -16.44 7.28
N THR A 57 1.79 -17.14 7.96
CA THR A 57 1.65 -18.58 8.25
C THR A 57 0.38 -18.85 9.06
N LEU A 58 0.08 -18.06 10.10
CA LEU A 58 -1.16 -18.20 10.87
C LEU A 58 -2.41 -17.96 10.02
N ALA A 59 -2.37 -16.91 9.18
CA ALA A 59 -3.53 -16.50 8.39
C ALA A 59 -3.84 -17.48 7.23
N PHE A 60 -2.82 -17.99 6.55
CA PHE A 60 -3.00 -18.68 5.28
C PHE A 60 -2.56 -20.14 5.29
N ASP A 61 -1.36 -20.44 5.76
CA ASP A 61 -0.81 -21.81 5.66
C ASP A 61 -1.44 -22.75 6.68
N LYS A 62 -1.60 -22.28 7.90
CA LYS A 62 -2.25 -23.06 8.97
C LYS A 62 -3.75 -22.87 8.99
N SER A 63 -4.26 -21.76 8.40
CA SER A 63 -5.67 -21.34 8.53
C SER A 63 -6.11 -21.39 10.01
N ALA A 64 -5.20 -20.99 10.89
CA ALA A 64 -5.33 -21.20 12.33
C ALA A 64 -6.20 -20.12 13.01
N LEU A 65 -6.41 -18.97 12.34
CA LEU A 65 -7.16 -17.86 12.90
C LEU A 65 -8.68 -18.07 12.74
N SER A 66 -9.40 -17.95 13.84
CA SER A 66 -10.85 -17.85 13.85
C SER A 66 -11.33 -16.48 13.33
N PRO A 67 -12.61 -16.32 12.93
CA PRO A 67 -13.20 -15.02 12.60
C PRO A 67 -12.97 -13.95 13.67
N ASP A 68 -13.07 -14.29 14.96
CA ASP A 68 -12.86 -13.35 16.07
C ASP A 68 -11.39 -12.91 16.15
N GLU A 69 -10.44 -13.79 15.91
CA GLU A 69 -9.00 -13.46 15.87
C GLU A 69 -8.66 -12.60 14.65
N TYR A 70 -9.28 -12.82 13.49
CA TYR A 70 -9.14 -11.90 12.34
C TYR A 70 -9.71 -10.51 12.65
N ILE A 71 -10.88 -10.43 13.31
CA ILE A 71 -11.46 -9.16 13.75
C ILE A 71 -10.53 -8.47 14.75
N HIS A 72 -9.95 -9.21 15.69
CA HIS A 72 -8.97 -8.69 16.65
C HIS A 72 -7.72 -8.16 15.94
N ALA A 73 -7.10 -8.93 15.06
CA ALA A 73 -5.95 -8.50 14.26
C ALA A 73 -6.26 -7.23 13.44
N LEU A 74 -7.43 -7.19 12.79
CA LEU A 74 -7.90 -6.02 12.05
C LEU A 74 -8.04 -4.79 12.93
N ASN A 75 -8.71 -4.92 14.09
CA ASN A 75 -8.93 -3.82 15.03
C ASN A 75 -7.61 -3.26 15.56
N THR A 76 -6.68 -4.12 15.92
CA THR A 76 -5.34 -3.73 16.36
C THR A 76 -4.61 -3.01 15.24
N SER A 77 -4.59 -3.60 14.03
CA SER A 77 -3.80 -3.07 12.92
C SER A 77 -4.31 -1.74 12.36
N ILE A 78 -5.62 -1.44 12.42
CA ILE A 78 -6.16 -0.13 11.98
C ILE A 78 -6.19 0.93 13.10
N SER A 79 -5.54 0.68 14.24
CA SER A 79 -5.56 1.56 15.40
C SER A 79 -4.49 2.67 15.33
N GLU A 80 -4.57 3.60 16.31
CA GLU A 80 -3.59 4.67 16.52
C GLU A 80 -2.21 4.15 16.98
N THR A 81 -2.11 2.92 17.45
CA THR A 81 -0.84 2.30 17.84
C THR A 81 -0.15 1.55 16.70
N HIS A 82 -0.84 1.35 15.56
CA HIS A 82 -0.39 0.57 14.41
C HIS A 82 -0.44 1.41 13.13
N LEU A 83 -1.46 1.25 12.29
CA LEU A 83 -1.56 1.91 10.99
C LEU A 83 -1.50 3.45 11.11
N PHE A 84 -2.00 4.02 12.21
CA PHE A 84 -1.99 5.46 12.45
C PHE A 84 -0.94 5.90 13.48
N ASN A 85 0.00 5.02 13.86
CA ASN A 85 1.06 5.35 14.81
C ASN A 85 1.92 6.52 14.31
N GLY A 86 1.80 7.70 14.94
CA GLY A 86 2.53 8.90 14.52
C GLY A 86 2.24 9.35 13.09
N ILE A 87 1.03 9.07 12.56
CA ILE A 87 0.65 9.37 11.18
C ILE A 87 0.89 10.85 10.82
N GLY A 88 1.43 11.09 9.63
CA GLY A 88 1.83 12.41 9.18
C GLY A 88 3.20 12.86 9.67
N GLY A 89 3.88 12.08 10.52
CA GLY A 89 5.30 12.22 10.83
C GLY A 89 6.18 11.83 9.64
N GLU A 90 7.34 12.45 9.56
CA GLU A 90 8.36 12.16 8.56
C GLU A 90 9.63 11.66 9.26
N ASP A 91 10.31 10.70 8.64
CA ASP A 91 11.62 10.20 9.08
C ASP A 91 11.66 9.57 10.49
N ASP A 92 10.56 9.06 11.01
CA ASP A 92 10.49 8.33 12.27
C ASP A 92 10.43 6.80 12.05
N ASP A 93 10.68 6.03 13.13
CA ASP A 93 10.62 4.58 13.09
C ASP A 93 9.16 4.04 13.12
N ALA A 94 8.19 4.88 13.47
CA ALA A 94 6.79 4.50 13.50
C ALA A 94 6.26 4.13 12.09
N ALA A 95 6.90 4.63 11.04
CA ALA A 95 6.60 4.23 9.66
C ALA A 95 6.79 2.72 9.42
N LEU A 96 7.70 2.06 10.13
CA LEU A 96 7.86 0.59 10.09
C LEU A 96 6.58 -0.10 10.54
N CYS A 97 6.06 0.31 11.70
CA CYS A 97 4.80 -0.23 12.23
C CYS A 97 3.64 0.05 11.28
N ARG A 98 3.52 1.28 10.76
CA ARG A 98 2.45 1.66 9.84
C ARG A 98 2.45 0.83 8.56
N GLY A 99 3.62 0.74 7.89
CA GLY A 99 3.76 -0.01 6.64
C GLY A 99 3.42 -1.49 6.80
N PHE A 100 3.96 -2.14 7.82
CA PHE A 100 3.77 -3.57 8.05
C PHE A 100 2.36 -3.90 8.57
N SER A 101 1.74 -3.02 9.38
CA SER A 101 0.35 -3.19 9.80
C SER A 101 -0.63 -3.19 8.64
N SER A 102 -0.33 -2.51 7.54
CA SER A 102 -1.18 -2.50 6.34
C SER A 102 -1.36 -3.89 5.73
N PHE A 103 -0.35 -4.78 5.80
CA PHE A 103 -0.49 -6.16 5.36
C PHE A 103 -1.50 -6.94 6.21
N ILE A 104 -1.50 -6.71 7.52
CA ILE A 104 -2.40 -7.44 8.43
C ILE A 104 -3.85 -7.04 8.19
N VAL A 105 -4.10 -5.75 7.89
CA VAL A 105 -5.41 -5.30 7.42
C VAL A 105 -5.82 -6.07 6.16
N GLY A 106 -4.91 -6.17 5.17
CA GLY A 106 -5.15 -6.93 3.94
C GLY A 106 -5.42 -8.41 4.18
N TYR A 107 -4.70 -9.05 5.12
CA TYR A 107 -4.94 -10.47 5.46
C TYR A 107 -6.34 -10.69 6.01
N ALA A 108 -6.80 -9.83 6.94
CA ALA A 108 -8.14 -9.91 7.48
C ALA A 108 -9.23 -9.68 6.41
N ILE A 109 -9.03 -8.71 5.51
CA ILE A 109 -9.94 -8.43 4.39
C ILE A 109 -9.99 -9.60 3.40
N HIS A 110 -8.84 -10.20 3.08
CA HIS A 110 -8.76 -11.39 2.24
C HIS A 110 -9.52 -12.58 2.85
N ALA A 111 -9.38 -12.78 4.17
CA ALA A 111 -10.12 -13.81 4.88
C ALA A 111 -11.63 -13.52 4.90
N ASP A 112 -12.05 -12.26 5.15
CA ASP A 112 -13.46 -11.87 5.11
C ASP A 112 -14.10 -12.11 3.73
N ALA A 113 -13.37 -11.87 2.65
CA ALA A 113 -13.86 -12.16 1.30
C ALA A 113 -14.28 -13.63 1.09
N ARG A 114 -13.76 -14.54 1.89
CA ARG A 114 -14.05 -15.98 1.84
C ARG A 114 -15.03 -16.46 2.91
N GLN A 115 -15.00 -15.83 4.09
CA GLN A 115 -15.72 -16.30 5.30
C GLN A 115 -16.87 -15.37 5.70
N ALA A 116 -16.92 -14.15 5.20
CA ALA A 116 -18.00 -13.16 5.40
C ALA A 116 -18.30 -12.86 6.87
N PHE A 117 -17.27 -12.62 7.68
CA PHE A 117 -17.44 -12.30 9.12
C PHE A 117 -17.59 -10.80 9.41
N LEU A 118 -17.20 -9.89 8.51
CA LEU A 118 -17.43 -8.45 8.67
C LEU A 118 -18.82 -8.05 8.17
N SER A 119 -19.48 -7.15 8.86
CA SER A 119 -20.66 -6.47 8.34
C SER A 119 -20.26 -5.47 7.23
N ASP A 120 -21.22 -5.09 6.37
CA ASP A 120 -20.98 -4.08 5.32
C ASP A 120 -20.54 -2.74 5.93
N ALA A 121 -21.12 -2.33 7.04
CA ALA A 121 -20.75 -1.10 7.76
C ALA A 121 -19.30 -1.17 8.26
N ARG A 122 -18.87 -2.31 8.79
CA ARG A 122 -17.50 -2.50 9.27
C ARG A 122 -16.50 -2.51 8.11
N TYR A 123 -16.83 -3.20 7.01
CA TYR A 123 -16.01 -3.16 5.81
C TYR A 123 -15.84 -1.72 5.29
N MET A 124 -16.92 -0.92 5.23
CA MET A 124 -16.85 0.47 4.80
C MET A 124 -15.98 1.33 5.73
N GLU A 125 -16.06 1.13 7.03
CA GLU A 125 -15.19 1.82 7.99
C GLU A 125 -13.70 1.51 7.75
N VAL A 126 -13.38 0.25 7.48
CA VAL A 126 -12.00 -0.16 7.14
C VAL A 126 -11.54 0.49 5.83
N LEU A 127 -12.41 0.51 4.82
CA LEU A 127 -12.11 1.14 3.53
C LEU A 127 -11.87 2.65 3.68
N ASP A 128 -12.68 3.34 4.50
CA ASP A 128 -12.50 4.75 4.83
C ASP A 128 -11.16 5.00 5.53
N LYS A 129 -10.81 4.22 6.54
CA LYS A 129 -9.53 4.32 7.24
C LYS A 129 -8.34 4.02 6.33
N ALA A 130 -8.43 3.02 5.48
CA ALA A 130 -7.37 2.67 4.55
C ALA A 130 -7.09 3.79 3.54
N THR A 131 -8.13 4.39 2.95
CA THR A 131 -7.97 5.54 2.04
C THR A 131 -7.50 6.80 2.78
N GLN A 132 -7.93 7.02 4.02
CA GLN A 132 -7.42 8.08 4.88
C GLN A 132 -5.92 7.91 5.16
N TYR A 133 -5.48 6.70 5.53
CA TYR A 133 -4.07 6.39 5.74
C TYR A 133 -3.23 6.74 4.50
N MET A 134 -3.62 6.25 3.32
CA MET A 134 -2.92 6.53 2.05
C MET A 134 -2.80 8.04 1.76
N THR A 135 -3.75 8.84 2.22
CA THR A 135 -3.74 10.30 2.04
C THR A 135 -2.84 11.00 3.06
N LEU A 136 -2.79 10.49 4.30
CA LEU A 136 -2.07 11.11 5.41
C LEU A 136 -0.61 10.68 5.53
N GLU A 137 -0.25 9.51 5.01
CA GLU A 137 1.11 8.99 5.08
C GLU A 137 2.09 9.88 4.30
N LYS A 138 3.12 10.33 4.99
CA LYS A 138 4.15 11.21 4.43
C LYS A 138 5.51 10.54 4.27
N ASP A 139 5.74 9.43 4.98
CA ASP A 139 7.00 8.71 4.85
C ASP A 139 7.11 8.09 3.46
N ARG A 140 8.19 8.45 2.75
CA ARG A 140 8.47 8.01 1.38
C ARG A 140 9.74 7.17 1.28
N ARG A 141 10.32 6.83 2.42
CA ARG A 141 11.53 6.02 2.43
C ARG A 141 11.22 4.59 2.02
N GLY A 142 12.02 4.06 1.10
CA GLY A 142 12.02 2.63 0.80
C GLY A 142 12.80 1.83 1.85
N PHE A 143 13.84 2.44 2.43
CA PHE A 143 14.79 1.78 3.29
C PHE A 143 15.30 2.71 4.40
N ILE A 144 15.52 2.15 5.60
CA ILE A 144 16.15 2.83 6.74
C ILE A 144 17.46 2.12 7.06
N TYR A 145 18.56 2.87 7.04
CA TYR A 145 19.89 2.34 7.33
C TYR A 145 20.04 1.96 8.82
N GLY A 146 21.16 1.31 9.17
CA GLY A 146 21.46 0.94 10.54
C GLY A 146 20.77 -0.32 11.02
N GLY A 147 20.50 -1.27 10.11
CA GLY A 147 19.90 -2.56 10.45
C GLY A 147 18.36 -2.57 10.46
N LYS A 148 17.71 -1.42 10.24
CA LYS A 148 16.26 -1.30 10.28
C LYS A 148 15.56 -1.82 9.01
N GLY A 149 16.23 -1.79 7.83
CA GLY A 149 15.77 -2.41 6.60
C GLY A 149 14.63 -1.69 5.90
N ILE A 150 13.75 -2.44 5.26
CA ILE A 150 12.64 -1.96 4.43
C ILE A 150 11.58 -1.27 5.30
N VAL A 151 11.08 -0.12 4.84
CA VAL A 151 9.93 0.58 5.43
C VAL A 151 8.72 0.56 4.50
N HIS A 152 8.85 0.96 3.27
CA HIS A 152 7.86 0.84 2.17
C HIS A 152 6.40 1.14 2.60
N ALA A 153 6.15 2.20 3.39
CA ALA A 153 4.83 2.47 3.97
C ALA A 153 3.70 2.52 2.90
N ILE A 154 3.91 3.23 1.80
CA ILE A 154 2.94 3.33 0.70
C ILE A 154 2.89 2.07 -0.17
N PRO A 155 4.02 1.46 -0.62
CA PRO A 155 3.99 0.21 -1.37
C PRO A 155 3.26 -0.92 -0.65
N HIS A 156 3.53 -1.11 0.64
CA HIS A 156 2.87 -2.14 1.45
C HIS A 156 1.37 -1.90 1.53
N ALA A 157 0.95 -0.65 1.79
CA ALA A 157 -0.47 -0.32 1.85
C ALA A 157 -1.17 -0.47 0.49
N ALA A 158 -0.52 -0.06 -0.60
CA ALA A 158 -1.07 -0.21 -1.94
C ALA A 158 -1.25 -1.68 -2.32
N MET A 159 -0.21 -2.50 -2.14
CA MET A 159 -0.20 -3.91 -2.51
C MET A 159 -1.01 -4.78 -1.54
N GLY A 160 -0.79 -4.60 -0.23
CA GLY A 160 -1.36 -5.46 0.81
C GLY A 160 -2.76 -5.07 1.21
N MET A 161 -3.06 -3.78 1.37
CA MET A 161 -4.32 -3.30 1.94
C MET A 161 -5.34 -2.85 0.89
N ILE A 162 -5.01 -1.81 0.09
CA ILE A 162 -5.97 -1.20 -0.85
C ILE A 162 -6.37 -2.19 -1.95
N THR A 163 -5.40 -2.94 -2.48
CA THR A 163 -5.69 -3.94 -3.52
C THR A 163 -6.65 -5.02 -3.02
N GLU A 164 -6.48 -5.52 -1.78
CA GLU A 164 -7.39 -6.52 -1.20
C GLU A 164 -8.78 -5.92 -0.90
N LEU A 165 -8.85 -4.67 -0.43
CA LEU A 165 -10.12 -3.97 -0.27
C LEU A 165 -10.87 -3.81 -1.60
N VAL A 166 -10.20 -3.41 -2.68
CA VAL A 166 -10.84 -3.28 -4.01
C VAL A 166 -11.29 -4.64 -4.56
N LYS A 167 -10.51 -5.70 -4.38
CA LYS A 167 -10.90 -7.07 -4.79
C LYS A 167 -12.12 -7.60 -4.06
N HIS A 168 -12.36 -7.14 -2.84
CA HIS A 168 -13.39 -7.67 -1.96
C HIS A 168 -14.79 -7.61 -2.61
N PRO A 169 -15.67 -8.65 -2.44
CA PRO A 169 -17.03 -8.65 -3.00
C PRO A 169 -17.88 -7.44 -2.59
N LYS A 170 -17.67 -6.91 -1.37
CA LYS A 170 -18.40 -5.74 -0.82
C LYS A 170 -17.92 -4.39 -1.38
N PHE A 171 -16.86 -4.34 -2.19
CA PHE A 171 -16.33 -3.07 -2.70
C PHE A 171 -17.39 -2.32 -3.52
N PRO A 172 -17.82 -1.12 -3.12
CA PRO A 172 -18.83 -0.38 -3.85
C PRO A 172 -18.19 0.41 -4.99
N MET A 173 -18.61 0.21 -6.22
CA MET A 173 -18.08 0.91 -7.40
C MET A 173 -18.18 2.44 -7.29
N ALA A 174 -19.16 2.95 -6.55
CA ALA A 174 -19.27 4.39 -6.27
C ALA A 174 -18.06 4.94 -5.48
N TYR A 175 -17.25 4.07 -4.86
CA TYR A 175 -16.07 4.45 -4.09
C TYR A 175 -14.79 4.56 -4.95
N THR A 176 -14.87 4.18 -6.22
CA THR A 176 -13.72 4.19 -7.15
C THR A 176 -12.97 5.53 -7.17
N ASN A 177 -13.68 6.65 -7.27
CA ASN A 177 -13.04 7.96 -7.31
C ASN A 177 -12.24 8.27 -6.04
N ARG A 178 -12.72 7.86 -4.87
CA ARG A 178 -11.98 8.06 -3.62
C ARG A 178 -10.69 7.22 -3.55
N VAL A 179 -10.72 6.02 -4.10
CA VAL A 179 -9.50 5.21 -4.25
C VAL A 179 -8.54 5.86 -5.25
N LEU A 180 -9.05 6.36 -6.38
CA LEU A 180 -8.24 7.10 -7.37
C LEU A 180 -7.63 8.38 -6.78
N ASP A 181 -8.36 9.11 -5.93
CA ASP A 181 -7.85 10.30 -5.25
C ASP A 181 -6.70 9.96 -4.29
N CYS A 182 -6.80 8.86 -3.53
CA CYS A 182 -5.69 8.46 -2.66
C CYS A 182 -4.47 7.97 -3.46
N VAL A 183 -4.65 7.36 -4.64
CA VAL A 183 -3.55 7.03 -5.56
C VAL A 183 -2.91 8.33 -6.08
N LYS A 184 -3.72 9.29 -6.55
CA LYS A 184 -3.25 10.61 -7.02
C LYS A 184 -2.38 11.32 -5.99
N CYS A 185 -2.80 11.36 -4.72
CA CYS A 185 -2.03 11.98 -3.63
C CYS A 185 -0.64 11.35 -3.45
N ASN A 186 -0.45 10.11 -3.91
CA ASN A 186 0.80 9.38 -3.80
C ASN A 186 1.66 9.42 -5.07
N ILE A 187 1.12 9.93 -6.19
CA ILE A 187 1.87 10.20 -7.42
C ILE A 187 2.36 11.65 -7.43
N VAL A 188 1.45 12.61 -7.18
CA VAL A 188 1.68 14.03 -7.46
C VAL A 188 2.05 14.81 -6.21
N GLY A 189 3.10 15.65 -6.30
CA GLY A 189 3.40 16.69 -5.30
C GLY A 189 4.12 16.21 -4.05
N LYS A 190 4.73 15.06 -4.07
CA LYS A 190 5.37 14.45 -2.88
C LYS A 190 6.89 14.64 -2.79
N GLY A 191 7.50 15.31 -3.78
CA GLY A 191 8.94 15.53 -3.81
C GLY A 191 9.72 14.26 -4.18
N ARG A 192 10.45 14.30 -5.28
CA ARG A 192 11.13 13.17 -5.92
C ARG A 192 12.24 12.53 -5.10
N PHE A 193 12.82 13.28 -4.16
CA PHE A 193 13.97 12.82 -3.36
C PHE A 193 13.59 11.85 -2.24
N ALA A 194 12.30 11.65 -2.02
CA ALA A 194 11.76 10.76 -1.02
C ALA A 194 10.90 9.64 -1.62
N SER A 195 10.88 9.47 -2.96
CA SER A 195 10.06 8.42 -3.55
C SER A 195 10.64 7.06 -3.22
N ASP A 196 9.81 6.23 -2.64
CA ASP A 196 10.03 4.82 -2.56
C ASP A 196 10.03 4.25 -3.98
N ASP A 197 11.13 3.62 -4.39
CA ASP A 197 11.33 3.08 -5.74
C ASP A 197 10.22 2.11 -6.19
N TRP A 198 9.44 1.57 -5.26
CA TRP A 198 8.38 0.62 -5.53
C TRP A 198 6.98 1.23 -5.49
N ALA A 199 6.82 2.47 -5.01
CA ALA A 199 5.51 3.08 -4.82
C ALA A 199 4.72 3.11 -6.13
N ASP A 200 5.27 3.66 -7.21
CA ASP A 200 4.59 3.78 -8.49
C ASP A 200 4.14 2.42 -9.03
N LYS A 201 5.01 1.42 -8.93
CA LYS A 201 4.67 0.06 -9.36
C LYS A 201 3.52 -0.56 -8.55
N MET A 202 3.49 -0.36 -7.24
CA MET A 202 2.41 -0.91 -6.41
C MET A 202 1.10 -0.13 -6.61
N LEU A 203 1.19 1.18 -6.85
CA LEU A 203 0.03 2.01 -7.17
C LEU A 203 -0.62 1.61 -8.51
N THR A 204 0.15 1.19 -9.53
CA THR A 204 -0.43 0.65 -10.78
C THR A 204 -1.24 -0.61 -10.54
N GLY A 205 -0.87 -1.42 -9.54
CA GLY A 205 -1.63 -2.59 -9.12
C GLY A 205 -3.05 -2.25 -8.68
N ILE A 206 -3.25 -1.11 -8.02
CA ILE A 206 -4.59 -0.62 -7.64
C ILE A 206 -5.41 -0.29 -8.89
N ILE A 207 -4.82 0.42 -9.87
CA ILE A 207 -5.51 0.78 -11.12
C ILE A 207 -5.97 -0.46 -11.87
N ILE A 208 -5.08 -1.46 -12.00
CA ILE A 208 -5.42 -2.72 -12.67
C ILE A 208 -6.53 -3.45 -11.91
N THR A 209 -6.48 -3.46 -10.58
CA THR A 209 -7.51 -4.09 -9.76
C THR A 209 -8.87 -3.38 -9.90
N LEU A 210 -8.90 -2.05 -10.00
CA LEU A 210 -10.12 -1.30 -10.27
C LEU A 210 -10.70 -1.63 -11.66
N LEU A 211 -9.84 -1.75 -12.69
CA LEU A 211 -10.25 -2.20 -14.03
C LEU A 211 -10.83 -3.62 -14.00
N ASP A 212 -10.14 -4.56 -13.34
CA ASP A 212 -10.60 -5.94 -13.17
C ASP A 212 -11.94 -6.01 -12.40
N LYS A 213 -12.19 -5.02 -11.52
CA LYS A 213 -13.45 -4.89 -10.77
C LYS A 213 -14.60 -4.30 -11.60
N GLY A 214 -14.30 -3.73 -12.77
CA GLY A 214 -15.30 -3.18 -13.69
C GLY A 214 -15.27 -1.67 -13.87
N THR A 215 -14.26 -0.97 -13.37
CA THR A 215 -14.01 0.44 -13.73
C THR A 215 -13.69 0.51 -15.22
N SER A 216 -14.32 1.45 -15.95
CA SER A 216 -14.08 1.58 -17.38
C SER A 216 -12.69 2.15 -17.70
N GLU A 217 -12.11 1.77 -18.85
CA GLU A 217 -10.88 2.39 -19.35
C GLU A 217 -11.04 3.91 -19.50
N ASP A 218 -12.21 4.39 -19.91
CA ASP A 218 -12.47 5.82 -20.08
C ASP A 218 -12.44 6.58 -18.74
N THR A 219 -12.94 5.98 -17.66
CA THR A 219 -12.82 6.55 -16.32
C THR A 219 -11.34 6.71 -15.92
N ILE A 220 -10.52 5.71 -16.21
CA ILE A 220 -9.06 5.76 -15.90
C ILE A 220 -8.36 6.79 -16.79
N LYS A 221 -8.68 6.88 -18.08
CA LYS A 221 -8.13 7.89 -19.00
C LYS A 221 -8.45 9.31 -18.53
N GLU A 222 -9.73 9.57 -18.19
CA GLU A 222 -10.16 10.86 -17.65
C GLU A 222 -9.42 11.21 -16.34
N TRP A 223 -9.28 10.24 -15.45
CA TRP A 223 -8.53 10.43 -14.20
C TRP A 223 -7.05 10.77 -14.48
N ILE A 224 -6.37 10.07 -15.40
CA ILE A 224 -4.99 10.34 -15.79
C ILE A 224 -4.86 11.76 -16.37
N GLU A 225 -5.78 12.20 -17.24
CA GLU A 225 -5.78 13.55 -17.81
C GLU A 225 -5.89 14.65 -16.75
N ASN A 226 -6.51 14.35 -15.61
CA ASN A 226 -6.72 15.22 -14.46
C ASN A 226 -5.65 15.08 -13.36
N LEU A 227 -4.60 14.27 -13.56
CA LEU A 227 -3.48 14.17 -12.60
C LEU A 227 -2.69 15.47 -12.55
N LEU A 228 -2.34 16.02 -13.70
CA LEU A 228 -1.58 17.26 -13.81
C LEU A 228 -2.51 18.47 -13.67
N PRO A 229 -2.30 19.35 -12.66
CA PRO A 229 -3.12 20.55 -12.52
C PRO A 229 -2.90 21.53 -13.68
N THR A 230 -3.81 22.49 -13.83
CA THR A 230 -3.61 23.60 -14.74
C THR A 230 -2.59 24.56 -14.15
N ILE A 231 -1.62 25.01 -14.95
CA ILE A 231 -0.67 26.05 -14.56
C ILE A 231 -1.16 27.42 -15.04
N ASP A 232 -0.99 28.45 -14.22
CA ASP A 232 -1.30 29.81 -14.61
C ASP A 232 -0.44 30.25 -15.80
N ALA A 233 -1.08 30.87 -16.79
CA ALA A 233 -0.42 31.34 -17.99
C ALA A 233 0.63 32.43 -17.74
N SER A 234 0.54 33.18 -16.63
CA SER A 234 1.49 34.21 -16.22
C SER A 234 2.81 33.65 -15.69
N VAL A 235 2.84 32.39 -15.25
CA VAL A 235 4.06 31.75 -14.76
C VAL A 235 5.05 31.58 -15.91
N GLY A 236 6.27 32.12 -15.76
CA GLY A 236 7.33 32.02 -16.76
C GLY A 236 7.80 30.58 -16.97
N LYS A 237 8.23 30.21 -18.20
CA LYS A 237 8.83 28.89 -18.44
C LYS A 237 10.20 28.80 -17.77
N TYR A 238 10.46 27.65 -17.12
CA TYR A 238 11.75 27.34 -16.46
C TYR A 238 12.10 28.29 -15.30
N THR A 239 11.10 28.88 -14.66
CA THR A 239 11.24 29.64 -13.42
C THR A 239 11.07 28.76 -12.19
N ASP A 240 11.39 29.27 -11.01
CA ASP A 240 11.18 28.56 -9.73
C ASP A 240 9.71 28.19 -9.53
N GLU A 241 8.77 29.07 -9.98
CA GLU A 241 7.34 28.78 -9.91
C GLU A 241 6.90 27.70 -10.92
N HIS A 242 7.63 27.53 -12.05
CA HIS A 242 7.36 26.50 -13.02
C HIS A 242 7.92 25.13 -12.60
N TYR A 243 8.98 25.10 -11.82
CA TYR A 243 9.69 23.87 -11.46
C TYR A 243 8.80 22.81 -10.77
N PRO A 244 7.94 23.15 -9.78
CA PRO A 244 7.02 22.19 -9.19
C PRO A 244 6.07 21.54 -10.19
N TYR A 245 5.64 22.28 -11.21
CA TYR A 245 4.79 21.73 -12.27
C TYR A 245 5.54 20.74 -13.16
N ILE A 246 6.80 21.05 -13.50
CA ILE A 246 7.69 20.11 -14.22
C ILE A 246 7.89 18.84 -13.39
N GLN A 247 8.09 18.98 -12.07
CA GLN A 247 8.26 17.86 -11.15
C GLN A 247 7.03 16.96 -11.15
N MET A 248 5.83 17.54 -11.02
CA MET A 248 4.57 16.79 -11.07
C MET A 248 4.42 16.03 -12.39
N GLY A 249 4.75 16.67 -13.51
CA GLY A 249 4.73 16.02 -14.83
C GLY A 249 5.67 14.83 -14.90
N SER A 250 6.87 14.95 -14.34
CA SER A 250 7.85 13.86 -14.27
C SER A 250 7.37 12.71 -13.36
N ASP A 251 6.73 13.01 -12.24
CA ASP A 251 6.19 12.00 -11.34
C ASP A 251 5.06 11.20 -12.02
N ILE A 252 4.19 11.91 -12.76
CA ILE A 252 3.10 11.28 -13.53
C ILE A 252 3.69 10.42 -14.66
N ASP A 253 4.69 10.92 -15.40
CA ASP A 253 5.33 10.16 -16.50
C ASP A 253 5.93 8.85 -15.98
N HIS A 254 6.62 8.90 -14.84
CA HIS A 254 7.18 7.72 -14.19
C HIS A 254 6.11 6.68 -13.82
N PHE A 255 5.01 7.12 -13.20
CA PHE A 255 3.87 6.26 -12.91
C PHE A 255 3.26 5.65 -14.19
N LEU A 256 3.09 6.44 -15.26
CA LEU A 256 2.53 5.96 -16.54
C LEU A 256 3.43 4.93 -17.22
N MET A 257 4.76 5.04 -17.10
CA MET A 257 5.69 4.03 -17.56
C MET A 257 5.44 2.67 -16.87
N TYR A 258 5.31 2.66 -15.54
CA TYR A 258 4.97 1.42 -14.82
C TYR A 258 3.61 0.87 -15.24
N LEU A 259 2.59 1.74 -15.37
CA LEU A 259 1.26 1.33 -15.81
C LEU A 259 1.31 0.69 -17.20
N TYR A 260 2.00 1.31 -18.17
CA TYR A 260 2.18 0.77 -19.50
C TYR A 260 2.83 -0.61 -19.49
N PHE A 261 3.93 -0.78 -18.76
CA PHE A 261 4.63 -2.05 -18.71
C PHE A 261 3.83 -3.15 -18.00
N ASP A 262 3.10 -2.82 -16.95
CA ASP A 262 2.25 -3.78 -16.26
C ASP A 262 1.08 -4.24 -17.13
N LEU A 263 0.41 -3.33 -17.85
CA LEU A 263 -0.62 -3.66 -18.83
C LEU A 263 -0.06 -4.51 -19.96
N LYS A 264 1.11 -4.18 -20.48
CA LYS A 264 1.80 -4.93 -21.52
C LYS A 264 2.18 -6.34 -21.07
N LYS A 265 2.75 -6.48 -19.87
CA LYS A 265 3.17 -7.76 -19.30
C LYS A 265 1.99 -8.71 -19.11
N LYS A 266 0.84 -8.17 -18.70
CA LYS A 266 -0.38 -8.96 -18.52
C LYS A 266 -1.15 -9.19 -19.82
N SER A 267 -0.83 -8.49 -20.90
CA SER A 267 -1.53 -8.54 -22.20
C SER A 267 -3.04 -8.28 -22.05
N ILE A 268 -3.40 -7.27 -21.27
CA ILE A 268 -4.78 -6.85 -20.99
C ILE A 268 -4.96 -5.36 -21.28
N TYR A 269 -6.21 -4.94 -21.49
CA TYR A 269 -6.58 -3.53 -21.68
C TYR A 269 -5.74 -2.84 -22.76
N ASP A 270 -5.63 -3.48 -23.94
CA ASP A 270 -4.78 -3.00 -25.05
C ASP A 270 -5.12 -1.57 -25.48
N GLY A 271 -6.41 -1.19 -25.45
CA GLY A 271 -6.85 0.17 -25.74
C GLY A 271 -6.29 1.22 -24.76
N LEU A 272 -6.35 0.91 -23.46
CA LEU A 272 -5.78 1.77 -22.44
C LEU A 272 -4.24 1.81 -22.54
N ARG A 273 -3.60 0.66 -22.80
CA ARG A 273 -2.15 0.56 -22.93
C ARG A 273 -1.61 1.47 -24.04
N GLU A 274 -2.17 1.38 -25.24
CA GLU A 274 -1.75 2.21 -26.37
C GLU A 274 -2.05 3.69 -26.10
N TRP A 275 -3.21 3.98 -25.49
CA TRP A 275 -3.55 5.34 -25.10
C TRP A 275 -2.57 5.92 -24.08
N VAL A 276 -2.13 5.14 -23.07
CA VAL A 276 -1.11 5.56 -22.07
C VAL A 276 0.19 5.89 -22.79
N PHE A 277 0.63 5.05 -23.74
CA PHE A 277 1.86 5.31 -24.52
C PHE A 277 1.77 6.65 -25.28
N ASP A 278 0.67 6.89 -26.00
CA ASP A 278 0.47 8.13 -26.73
C ASP A 278 0.34 9.36 -25.80
N TYR A 279 -0.22 9.14 -24.59
CA TYR A 279 -0.42 10.23 -23.63
C TYR A 279 0.89 10.72 -23.03
N THR A 280 1.91 9.90 -22.86
CA THR A 280 3.23 10.34 -22.36
C THR A 280 3.84 11.44 -23.23
N ASP A 281 3.71 11.35 -24.57
CA ASP A 281 4.17 12.40 -25.50
C ASP A 281 3.35 13.70 -25.33
N LYS A 282 2.05 13.60 -25.16
CA LYS A 282 1.16 14.74 -24.88
C LYS A 282 1.51 15.39 -23.54
N LEU A 283 1.75 14.60 -22.52
CA LEU A 283 2.14 15.06 -21.20
C LEU A 283 3.47 15.83 -21.27
N TRP A 284 4.46 15.28 -21.97
CA TRP A 284 5.75 15.95 -22.16
C TRP A 284 5.58 17.32 -22.82
N LYS A 285 4.78 17.41 -23.91
CA LYS A 285 4.49 18.68 -24.61
C LYS A 285 3.77 19.67 -23.68
N LYS A 286 2.77 19.22 -22.91
CA LYS A 286 2.04 20.04 -21.96
C LYS A 286 2.95 20.60 -20.86
N VAL A 287 3.87 19.80 -20.33
CA VAL A 287 4.75 20.17 -19.22
C VAL A 287 5.89 21.08 -19.68
N TYR A 288 6.63 20.69 -20.72
CA TYR A 288 7.86 21.39 -21.14
C TYR A 288 7.60 22.43 -22.21
N LEU A 289 6.74 22.17 -23.17
CA LEU A 289 6.48 23.09 -24.27
C LEU A 289 5.28 24.00 -23.96
N ARG A 290 4.40 23.59 -23.05
CA ARG A 290 3.14 24.29 -22.70
C ARG A 290 2.24 24.49 -23.93
N ILE A 291 2.08 23.42 -24.72
CA ILE A 291 1.23 23.32 -25.93
C ILE A 291 0.30 22.12 -25.87
#